data_c9e23dcbaec5c3e7c14841754db04460
#
_entry.id   c9e23dcbaec5c3e7c14841754db04460
#
_cell.length_a   1.000
_cell.length_b   1.000
_cell.length_c   1.000
_cell.angle_alpha   90.00
_cell.angle_beta   90.00
_cell.angle_gamma   90.00
#
_symmetry.space_group_name_H-M   'P 1'
#
loop_
_entity.id
_entity.type
_entity.pdbx_description
1 polymer ?
#
loop_
_entity_poly.entity_id
_entity_poly.type
_entity_poly.pdbx_seq_one_letter_code
_entity_poly.pdbx_strand_id
1 'polypeptide(L)'
;MRTSSAADERRLLIGVVIHGPEVVDTGFALQAIEWLEGHGDVVAVLGGTMGRVAVIDAGLADRIDISRRRSPSQSVQDLQHSDLTVLLNHAKSRETGLVFGAIVAARARPMNPLIQADSGGRFVAALANSSGISNVIADGLASDFGFDVLDACMPDDNLRQEGDAIVRRMSGVLPGERISVNGTVIGTATDTCVEIVARDGRIVGARGIDLKMHGLEKLPHVDLRYAILRSGSVRRTAGMLKPRLGSIRKSGNGRFAIIDHAAEDSFEIASDASFVITIGDDTTAIAGDVLSRLGIPVLGIVDGDLDGICSGLVLPEGSVIVRVRAGNDDKIGKAIKSISENRRPSSLDEALDMVRDVAGDRIVSVIRSDGR
;
A
#
# COMPACT_ATOMS: atom_id res chain seq x y z
N MET A 1 8.60 55.84 25.70
CA MET A 1 8.16 55.39 24.42
C MET A 1 9.18 54.44 23.83
N ARG A 2 8.96 53.16 23.93
CA ARG A 2 9.63 52.14 23.15
C ARG A 2 8.58 51.05 22.88
N THR A 3 7.97 51.14 21.74
CA THR A 3 7.16 50.07 21.17
C THR A 3 8.14 49.00 20.69
N SER A 4 8.26 47.93 21.48
CA SER A 4 8.84 46.67 20.96
C SER A 4 7.88 46.14 19.92
N SER A 5 8.27 46.24 18.66
CA SER A 5 7.69 45.50 17.56
C SER A 5 7.91 44.01 17.89
N ALA A 6 6.85 43.29 18.28
CA ALA A 6 6.83 41.87 18.20
C ALA A 6 6.94 41.55 16.69
N ALA A 7 8.16 41.20 16.24
CA ALA A 7 8.32 40.56 14.97
C ALA A 7 7.40 39.31 15.03
N ASP A 8 6.49 39.24 14.09
CA ASP A 8 5.64 38.06 13.88
C ASP A 8 6.60 36.91 13.53
N GLU A 9 7.03 36.14 14.56
CA GLU A 9 7.90 34.99 14.36
C GLU A 9 7.10 33.96 13.58
N ARG A 10 7.33 33.93 12.29
CA ARG A 10 6.75 32.93 11.39
C ARG A 10 6.98 31.54 11.98
N ARG A 11 5.91 30.83 12.31
CA ARG A 11 6.00 29.43 12.72
C ARG A 11 6.60 28.59 11.58
N LEU A 12 7.39 27.58 11.95
CA LEU A 12 7.92 26.61 10.99
C LEU A 12 6.77 25.89 10.29
N LEU A 13 6.89 25.70 8.99
CA LEU A 13 6.03 24.79 8.24
C LEU A 13 6.72 23.45 8.10
N ILE A 14 6.15 22.40 8.71
CA ILE A 14 6.71 21.06 8.75
C ILE A 14 5.86 20.14 7.88
N GLY A 15 6.45 19.63 6.79
CA GLY A 15 5.84 18.58 5.98
C GLY A 15 6.07 17.21 6.63
N VAL A 16 5.04 16.38 6.68
CA VAL A 16 5.14 15.02 7.23
C VAL A 16 4.67 14.02 6.18
N VAL A 17 5.55 13.11 5.78
CA VAL A 17 5.25 12.00 4.86
C VAL A 17 5.15 10.72 5.67
N ILE A 18 3.96 10.12 5.72
CA ILE A 18 3.69 8.88 6.45
C ILE A 18 3.76 7.72 5.45
N HIS A 19 4.56 6.67 5.73
CA HIS A 19 4.68 5.52 4.86
C HIS A 19 4.38 4.20 5.57
N GLY A 20 3.45 3.45 4.95
CA GLY A 20 3.01 2.13 5.41
C GLY A 20 1.87 2.20 6.45
N PRO A 21 1.14 1.10 6.62
CA PRO A 21 0.07 1.02 7.60
C PRO A 21 0.60 0.90 9.04
N GLU A 22 1.75 0.25 9.23
CA GLU A 22 2.26 -0.08 10.55
C GLU A 22 2.59 1.14 11.40
N VAL A 23 3.11 2.20 10.80
CA VAL A 23 3.41 3.46 11.51
C VAL A 23 2.15 4.14 12.06
N VAL A 24 1.00 3.90 11.39
CA VAL A 24 -0.32 4.39 11.84
C VAL A 24 -0.90 3.45 12.90
N ASP A 25 -0.89 2.15 12.64
CA ASP A 25 -1.47 1.14 13.53
C ASP A 25 -0.79 1.07 14.91
N THR A 26 0.51 1.35 14.96
CA THR A 26 1.26 1.43 16.22
C THR A 26 1.00 2.73 17.00
N GLY A 27 0.27 3.68 16.41
CA GLY A 27 0.00 5.00 16.99
C GLY A 27 1.14 6.01 16.84
N PHE A 28 2.30 5.59 16.33
CA PHE A 28 3.47 6.49 16.24
C PHE A 28 3.23 7.66 15.29
N ALA A 29 2.52 7.46 14.18
CA ALA A 29 2.21 8.57 13.26
C ALA A 29 1.47 9.71 13.97
N LEU A 30 0.45 9.41 14.79
CA LEU A 30 -0.30 10.40 15.54
C LEU A 30 0.59 11.09 16.57
N GLN A 31 1.32 10.32 17.38
CA GLN A 31 2.20 10.86 18.42
C GLN A 31 3.27 11.78 17.84
N ALA A 32 3.88 11.41 16.72
CA ALA A 32 4.88 12.24 16.04
C ALA A 32 4.27 13.51 15.44
N ILE A 33 3.08 13.46 14.84
CA ILE A 33 2.36 14.64 14.34
C ILE A 33 2.08 15.61 15.50
N GLU A 34 1.52 15.13 16.62
CA GLU A 34 1.20 15.94 17.79
C GLU A 34 2.47 16.58 18.39
N TRP A 35 3.56 15.83 18.43
CA TRP A 35 4.84 16.35 18.89
C TRP A 35 5.36 17.46 17.96
N LEU A 36 5.29 17.25 16.63
CA LEU A 36 5.72 18.23 15.62
C LEU A 36 4.86 19.50 15.63
N GLU A 37 3.56 19.40 15.89
CA GLU A 37 2.65 20.54 16.04
C GLU A 37 3.05 21.47 17.20
N GLY A 38 3.74 20.94 18.21
CA GLY A 38 4.38 21.74 19.25
C GLY A 38 5.54 22.61 18.75
N HIS A 39 6.10 22.30 17.58
CA HIS A 39 7.27 22.97 17.01
C HIS A 39 6.95 23.80 15.75
N GLY A 40 5.81 23.57 15.10
CA GLY A 40 5.44 24.29 13.88
C GLY A 40 4.03 23.96 13.40
N ASP A 41 3.69 24.47 12.24
CA ASP A 41 2.46 24.09 11.54
C ASP A 41 2.74 22.84 10.70
N VAL A 42 1.90 21.81 10.85
CA VAL A 42 2.13 20.49 10.25
C VAL A 42 1.20 20.27 9.07
N VAL A 43 1.76 19.80 7.96
CA VAL A 43 1.03 19.28 6.80
C VAL A 43 1.40 17.82 6.63
N ALA A 44 0.47 16.90 6.96
CA ALA A 44 0.72 15.47 6.92
C ALA A 44 0.04 14.83 5.70
N VAL A 45 0.79 14.03 4.95
CA VAL A 45 0.31 13.32 3.75
C VAL A 45 0.74 11.86 3.79
N LEU A 46 -0.06 10.99 3.19
CA LEU A 46 0.32 9.60 3.03
C LEU A 46 1.21 9.42 1.79
N GLY A 47 2.40 8.86 1.97
CA GLY A 47 3.30 8.42 0.91
C GLY A 47 3.08 6.96 0.57
N GLY A 48 2.43 6.70 -0.54
CA GLY A 48 1.96 5.37 -0.95
C GLY A 48 0.47 5.17 -0.69
N THR A 49 -0.09 4.06 -1.15
CA THR A 49 -1.53 3.77 -1.05
C THR A 49 -1.88 2.78 0.07
N MET A 50 -0.90 2.02 0.52
CA MET A 50 -1.10 0.89 1.43
C MET A 50 -1.53 1.29 2.85
N GLY A 51 -1.18 2.51 3.30
CA GLY A 51 -1.55 3.03 4.61
C GLY A 51 -2.97 3.59 4.70
N ARG A 52 -3.71 3.73 3.59
CA ARG A 52 -5.04 4.38 3.58
C ARG A 52 -6.03 3.72 4.52
N VAL A 53 -6.09 2.38 4.49
CA VAL A 53 -6.97 1.60 5.37
C VAL A 53 -6.64 1.85 6.84
N ALA A 54 -5.35 1.87 7.18
CA ALA A 54 -4.89 2.15 8.55
C ALA A 54 -5.27 3.56 9.01
N VAL A 55 -5.10 4.57 8.16
CA VAL A 55 -5.50 5.96 8.44
C VAL A 55 -7.00 6.06 8.70
N ILE A 56 -7.83 5.36 7.89
CA ILE A 56 -9.29 5.33 8.09
C ILE A 56 -9.63 4.62 9.41
N ASP A 57 -9.07 3.44 9.67
CA ASP A 57 -9.32 2.67 10.88
C ASP A 57 -8.88 3.42 12.15
N ALA A 58 -7.77 4.17 12.07
CA ALA A 58 -7.31 5.04 13.16
C ALA A 58 -8.17 6.31 13.33
N GLY A 59 -8.99 6.67 12.32
CA GLY A 59 -9.78 7.90 12.31
C GLY A 59 -8.95 9.15 12.11
N LEU A 60 -7.88 9.06 11.34
CA LEU A 60 -6.93 10.13 11.12
C LEU A 60 -7.07 10.78 9.73
N ALA A 61 -8.16 10.49 8.98
CA ALA A 61 -8.35 11.03 7.63
C ALA A 61 -8.50 12.57 7.58
N ASP A 62 -8.88 13.20 8.70
CA ASP A 62 -8.94 14.66 8.81
C ASP A 62 -7.57 15.29 9.11
N ARG A 63 -6.59 14.49 9.52
CA ARG A 63 -5.24 14.92 9.89
C ARG A 63 -4.17 14.52 8.89
N ILE A 64 -4.40 13.45 8.14
CA ILE A 64 -3.47 12.88 7.16
C ILE A 64 -4.17 12.85 5.81
N ASP A 65 -3.66 13.61 4.84
CA ASP A 65 -4.19 13.60 3.47
C ASP A 65 -3.89 12.25 2.79
N ILE A 66 -4.94 11.46 2.56
CA ILE A 66 -4.90 10.16 1.88
C ILE A 66 -5.44 10.24 0.45
N SER A 67 -5.82 11.42 -0.02
CA SER A 67 -6.48 11.61 -1.32
C SER A 67 -5.55 11.39 -2.50
N ARG A 68 -4.24 11.55 -2.31
CA ARG A 68 -3.26 11.53 -3.38
C ARG A 68 -2.65 10.14 -3.59
N ARG A 69 -2.45 9.76 -4.85
CA ARG A 69 -1.69 8.57 -5.23
C ARG A 69 -0.24 8.96 -5.52
N ARG A 70 0.54 9.20 -4.47
CA ARG A 70 1.93 9.60 -4.54
C ARG A 70 2.83 8.58 -3.86
N SER A 71 3.97 8.25 -4.46
CA SER A 71 5.01 7.50 -3.75
C SER A 71 5.61 8.37 -2.64
N PRO A 72 6.29 7.80 -1.63
CA PRO A 72 6.93 8.59 -0.58
C PRO A 72 7.88 9.66 -1.12
N SER A 73 8.67 9.34 -2.15
CA SER A 73 9.58 10.32 -2.77
C SER A 73 8.84 11.45 -3.50
N GLN A 74 7.72 11.16 -4.15
CA GLN A 74 6.88 12.19 -4.76
C GLN A 74 6.20 13.07 -3.70
N SER A 75 5.76 12.46 -2.58
CA SER A 75 5.19 13.23 -1.46
C SER A 75 6.23 14.16 -0.83
N VAL A 76 7.49 13.73 -0.70
CA VAL A 76 8.59 14.60 -0.27
C VAL A 76 8.79 15.76 -1.26
N GLN A 77 8.73 15.50 -2.58
CA GLN A 77 8.81 16.56 -3.59
C GLN A 77 7.64 17.56 -3.51
N ASP A 78 6.42 17.07 -3.32
CA ASP A 78 5.22 17.92 -3.19
C ASP A 78 5.30 18.84 -1.96
N LEU A 79 6.04 18.44 -0.91
CA LEU A 79 6.22 19.19 0.35
C LEU A 79 7.47 20.07 0.38
N GLN A 80 8.14 20.33 -0.76
CA GLN A 80 9.33 21.18 -0.80
C GLN A 80 9.07 22.67 -0.50
N HIS A 81 7.81 23.07 -0.32
CA HIS A 81 7.45 24.39 0.18
C HIS A 81 7.53 24.48 1.71
N SER A 82 7.70 23.36 2.42
CA SER A 82 7.89 23.30 3.88
C SER A 82 9.33 23.66 4.25
N ASP A 83 9.53 24.18 5.45
CA ASP A 83 10.87 24.51 5.98
C ASP A 83 11.69 23.24 6.29
N LEU A 84 10.98 22.15 6.60
CA LEU A 84 11.53 20.82 6.91
C LEU A 84 10.51 19.74 6.49
N THR A 85 10.99 18.60 5.99
CA THR A 85 10.15 17.41 5.79
C THR A 85 10.58 16.28 6.72
N VAL A 86 9.62 15.62 7.36
CA VAL A 86 9.80 14.44 8.21
C VAL A 86 9.17 13.22 7.54
N LEU A 87 9.96 12.20 7.29
CA LEU A 87 9.50 10.90 6.80
C LEU A 87 9.27 9.96 7.97
N LEU A 88 8.01 9.57 8.19
CA LEU A 88 7.61 8.63 9.24
C LEU A 88 7.36 7.25 8.66
N ASN A 89 7.98 6.22 9.22
CA ASN A 89 7.74 4.83 8.84
C ASN A 89 7.96 3.87 10.02
N HIS A 90 7.61 2.60 9.80
CA HIS A 90 7.80 1.51 10.75
C HIS A 90 8.38 0.31 10.02
N ALA A 91 9.69 0.27 9.92
CA ALA A 91 10.40 -0.78 9.20
C ALA A 91 10.44 -2.11 9.97
N LYS A 92 10.73 -3.20 9.25
CA LYS A 92 10.88 -4.54 9.83
C LYS A 92 12.16 -4.67 10.66
N SER A 93 13.18 -3.89 10.31
CA SER A 93 14.45 -3.80 11.01
C SER A 93 15.06 -2.42 10.80
N ARG A 94 16.06 -2.08 11.62
CA ARG A 94 16.82 -0.84 11.51
C ARG A 94 17.48 -0.70 10.13
N GLU A 95 18.10 -1.75 9.64
CA GLU A 95 18.74 -1.78 8.33
C GLU A 95 17.74 -1.48 7.19
N THR A 96 16.57 -2.16 7.19
CA THR A 96 15.54 -1.91 6.17
C THR A 96 14.98 -0.51 6.21
N GLY A 97 14.85 0.07 7.40
CA GLY A 97 14.44 1.45 7.59
C GLY A 97 15.43 2.43 6.99
N LEU A 98 16.72 2.28 7.28
CA LEU A 98 17.78 3.12 6.73
C LEU A 98 17.85 3.06 5.21
N VAL A 99 17.82 1.84 4.63
CA VAL A 99 17.79 1.65 3.17
C VAL A 99 16.57 2.30 2.54
N PHE A 100 15.40 2.16 3.16
CA PHE A 100 14.17 2.80 2.68
C PHE A 100 14.31 4.33 2.65
N GLY A 101 14.76 4.95 3.72
CA GLY A 101 14.98 6.39 3.81
C GLY A 101 15.97 6.88 2.73
N ALA A 102 17.08 6.17 2.56
CA ALA A 102 18.08 6.48 1.54
C ALA A 102 17.50 6.43 0.11
N ILE A 103 16.67 5.43 -0.20
CA ILE A 103 15.97 5.32 -1.50
C ILE A 103 15.01 6.48 -1.71
N VAL A 104 14.25 6.85 -0.67
CA VAL A 104 13.32 7.99 -0.75
C VAL A 104 14.07 9.28 -1.01
N ALA A 105 15.15 9.56 -0.26
CA ALA A 105 15.97 10.74 -0.43
C ALA A 105 16.62 10.82 -1.83
N ALA A 106 17.21 9.72 -2.30
CA ALA A 106 17.86 9.65 -3.61
C ALA A 106 16.89 9.90 -4.77
N ARG A 107 15.64 9.44 -4.65
CA ARG A 107 14.59 9.66 -5.66
C ARG A 107 13.95 11.03 -5.56
N ALA A 108 13.71 11.50 -4.35
CA ALA A 108 13.09 12.81 -4.11
C ALA A 108 14.04 13.96 -4.45
N ARG A 109 15.34 13.80 -4.19
CA ARG A 109 16.37 14.86 -4.33
C ARG A 109 15.90 16.17 -3.67
N PRO A 110 15.55 16.14 -2.38
CA PRO A 110 14.97 17.30 -1.71
C PRO A 110 15.95 18.46 -1.69
N MET A 111 15.45 19.68 -1.80
CA MET A 111 16.24 20.91 -1.63
C MET A 111 16.22 21.38 -0.17
N ASN A 112 15.14 21.07 0.55
CA ASN A 112 14.98 21.40 1.97
C ASN A 112 15.40 20.22 2.86
N PRO A 113 15.65 20.44 4.15
CA PRO A 113 15.99 19.37 5.07
C PRO A 113 14.98 18.22 5.05
N LEU A 114 15.49 17.00 5.00
CA LEU A 114 14.71 15.77 5.12
C LEU A 114 15.27 14.92 6.24
N ILE A 115 14.45 14.62 7.23
CA ILE A 115 14.76 13.66 8.31
C ILE A 115 13.81 12.49 8.25
N GLN A 116 14.26 11.34 8.73
CA GLN A 116 13.46 10.13 8.89
C GLN A 116 13.33 9.81 10.37
N ALA A 117 12.13 9.46 10.82
CA ALA A 117 11.90 8.83 12.12
C ALA A 117 11.23 7.47 11.88
N ASP A 118 11.92 6.41 12.26
CA ASP A 118 11.49 5.02 12.09
C ASP A 118 11.18 4.38 13.44
N SER A 119 9.89 4.12 13.69
CA SER A 119 9.47 3.54 14.97
C SER A 119 9.76 2.03 15.08
N GLY A 120 9.86 1.31 13.97
CA GLY A 120 10.22 -0.11 13.97
C GLY A 120 11.70 -0.33 14.26
N GLY A 121 12.56 0.45 13.60
CA GLY A 121 14.02 0.44 13.82
C GLY A 121 14.46 1.26 15.03
N ARG A 122 13.56 2.08 15.61
CA ARG A 122 13.78 3.00 16.75
C ARG A 122 14.97 3.93 16.50
N PHE A 123 14.92 4.69 15.40
CA PHE A 123 15.95 5.65 15.06
C PHE A 123 15.39 6.90 14.39
N VAL A 124 16.19 7.98 14.46
CA VAL A 124 16.05 9.17 13.64
C VAL A 124 17.34 9.32 12.80
N ALA A 125 17.18 9.68 11.53
CA ALA A 125 18.32 9.91 10.63
C ALA A 125 18.09 11.18 9.79
N ALA A 126 19.13 11.98 9.64
CA ALA A 126 19.14 13.11 8.71
C ALA A 126 19.47 12.57 7.30
N LEU A 127 18.50 12.63 6.39
CA LEU A 127 18.63 12.06 5.05
C LEU A 127 19.21 13.03 4.02
N ALA A 128 18.91 14.32 4.15
CA ALA A 128 19.41 15.35 3.23
C ALA A 128 19.35 16.76 3.84
N ASN A 129 20.26 17.62 3.38
CA ASN A 129 20.28 19.06 3.62
C ASN A 129 20.11 19.46 5.10
N SER A 130 20.86 18.79 5.99
CA SER A 130 20.80 19.07 7.43
C SER A 130 21.02 20.56 7.72
N SER A 131 20.24 21.11 8.63
CA SER A 131 20.29 22.49 9.10
C SER A 131 20.20 22.52 10.62
N GLY A 132 20.48 23.67 11.23
CA GLY A 132 20.30 23.82 12.67
C GLY A 132 18.91 23.45 13.17
N ILE A 133 17.86 23.81 12.39
CA ILE A 133 16.47 23.50 12.74
C ILE A 133 16.21 21.99 12.61
N SER A 134 16.63 21.35 11.51
CA SER A 134 16.42 19.92 11.33
C SER A 134 17.15 19.08 12.38
N ASN A 135 18.33 19.51 12.82
CA ASN A 135 19.05 18.83 13.89
C ASN A 135 18.31 18.94 15.23
N VAL A 136 17.79 20.12 15.59
CA VAL A 136 16.99 20.31 16.80
C VAL A 136 15.75 19.41 16.80
N ILE A 137 15.04 19.34 15.67
CA ILE A 137 13.87 18.47 15.53
C ILE A 137 14.26 16.99 15.58
N ALA A 138 15.36 16.59 14.93
CA ALA A 138 15.84 15.22 14.95
C ALA A 138 16.26 14.76 16.35
N ASP A 139 17.05 15.59 17.06
CA ASP A 139 17.50 15.32 18.42
C ASP A 139 16.32 15.27 19.40
N GLY A 140 15.35 16.18 19.26
CA GLY A 140 14.12 16.20 20.05
C GLY A 140 13.27 14.96 19.86
N LEU A 141 13.01 14.57 18.60
CA LEU A 141 12.30 13.31 18.29
C LEU A 141 13.03 12.10 18.87
N ALA A 142 14.36 12.04 18.70
CA ALA A 142 15.15 10.95 19.24
C ALA A 142 15.08 10.87 20.77
N SER A 143 15.22 12.01 21.45
CA SER A 143 15.16 12.10 22.91
C SER A 143 13.80 11.68 23.44
N ASP A 144 12.72 12.28 22.92
CA ASP A 144 11.39 12.14 23.50
C ASP A 144 10.75 10.77 23.20
N PHE A 145 11.09 10.15 22.06
CA PHE A 145 10.65 8.80 21.73
C PHE A 145 11.64 7.69 22.12
N GLY A 146 12.80 8.04 22.68
CA GLY A 146 13.85 7.11 23.09
C GLY A 146 14.43 6.36 21.88
N PHE A 147 14.66 7.09 20.78
CA PHE A 147 15.27 6.59 19.56
C PHE A 147 16.76 6.93 19.50
N ASP A 148 17.51 6.16 18.72
CA ASP A 148 18.91 6.48 18.44
C ASP A 148 19.00 7.46 17.25
N VAL A 149 19.94 8.38 17.29
CA VAL A 149 20.31 9.20 16.13
C VAL A 149 21.34 8.41 15.32
N LEU A 150 21.06 8.18 14.05
CA LEU A 150 21.92 7.41 13.15
C LEU A 150 22.30 8.22 11.92
N ASP A 151 23.44 7.88 11.33
CA ASP A 151 23.82 8.40 10.03
C ASP A 151 22.95 7.78 8.92
N ALA A 152 22.63 8.59 7.92
CA ALA A 152 21.95 8.08 6.71
C ALA A 152 22.89 7.09 5.99
N CYS A 153 22.34 5.97 5.56
CA CYS A 153 23.10 5.05 4.71
C CYS A 153 23.08 5.53 3.25
N MET A 154 24.06 5.08 2.46
CA MET A 154 23.96 5.24 1.01
C MET A 154 22.95 4.25 0.44
N PRO A 155 22.11 4.66 -0.54
CA PRO A 155 21.21 3.73 -1.20
C PRO A 155 22.04 2.62 -1.86
N ASP A 156 21.71 1.37 -1.53
CA ASP A 156 22.28 0.20 -2.20
C ASP A 156 21.82 0.18 -3.66
N ASP A 157 22.73 -0.19 -4.58
CA ASP A 157 22.36 -0.38 -5.98
C ASP A 157 21.54 -1.68 -6.13
N ASN A 158 20.24 -1.53 -5.95
CA ASN A 158 19.30 -2.64 -6.01
C ASN A 158 19.12 -3.22 -7.41
N LEU A 159 19.75 -2.61 -8.42
CA LEU A 159 19.58 -2.97 -9.82
C LEU A 159 20.96 -3.13 -10.46
N ARG A 160 21.24 -4.30 -11.02
CA ARG A 160 22.44 -4.53 -11.79
C ARG A 160 22.15 -5.28 -13.08
N GLN A 161 23.03 -5.12 -14.05
CA GLN A 161 22.99 -5.85 -15.30
C GLN A 161 24.04 -6.99 -15.25
N GLU A 162 23.57 -8.22 -15.50
CA GLU A 162 24.42 -9.40 -15.63
C GLU A 162 24.27 -9.94 -17.08
N GLY A 163 25.19 -9.56 -17.97
CA GLY A 163 25.08 -9.87 -19.39
C GLY A 163 23.85 -9.23 -20.02
N ASP A 164 22.94 -10.05 -20.53
CA ASP A 164 21.64 -9.67 -21.10
C ASP A 164 20.50 -9.63 -20.05
N ALA A 165 20.78 -10.08 -18.83
CA ALA A 165 19.80 -10.12 -17.76
C ALA A 165 19.84 -8.86 -16.87
N ILE A 166 18.68 -8.46 -16.36
CA ILE A 166 18.53 -7.47 -15.31
C ILE A 166 18.29 -8.21 -14.01
N VAL A 167 19.09 -7.92 -12.99
CA VAL A 167 18.96 -8.47 -11.65
C VAL A 167 18.51 -7.34 -10.72
N ARG A 168 17.43 -7.58 -9.98
CA ARG A 168 16.96 -6.64 -8.96
C ARG A 168 16.93 -7.29 -7.60
N ARG A 169 17.67 -6.68 -6.66
CA ARG A 169 17.76 -7.10 -5.27
C ARG A 169 16.63 -6.48 -4.46
N MET A 170 16.09 -7.25 -3.52
CA MET A 170 15.20 -6.79 -2.47
C MET A 170 15.86 -7.00 -1.12
N SER A 171 16.05 -5.93 -0.38
CA SER A 171 16.55 -5.97 0.99
C SER A 171 15.36 -5.89 1.96
N GLY A 172 15.54 -6.43 3.18
CA GLY A 172 14.51 -6.37 4.23
C GLY A 172 13.35 -7.34 4.05
N VAL A 173 13.58 -8.39 3.33
CA VAL A 173 12.68 -9.54 3.24
C VAL A 173 12.93 -10.46 4.44
N LEU A 174 11.87 -11.06 4.96
CA LEU A 174 11.99 -12.11 5.98
C LEU A 174 11.71 -13.48 5.35
N PRO A 175 12.45 -14.54 5.72
CA PRO A 175 12.13 -15.90 5.29
C PRO A 175 10.68 -16.25 5.59
N GLY A 176 9.99 -16.91 4.66
CA GLY A 176 8.57 -17.22 4.75
C GLY A 176 7.64 -16.13 4.21
N GLU A 177 8.13 -14.94 3.88
CA GLU A 177 7.31 -13.89 3.27
C GLU A 177 7.01 -14.18 1.80
N ARG A 178 5.77 -13.90 1.40
CA ARG A 178 5.39 -13.93 -0.02
C ARG A 178 6.07 -12.80 -0.77
N ILE A 179 6.62 -13.11 -1.94
CA ILE A 179 7.22 -12.13 -2.84
C ILE A 179 6.27 -11.90 -4.01
N SER A 180 5.97 -10.64 -4.28
CA SER A 180 5.12 -10.26 -5.41
C SER A 180 5.84 -9.27 -6.33
N VAL A 181 5.50 -9.38 -7.63
CA VAL A 181 5.93 -8.48 -8.71
C VAL A 181 4.67 -7.95 -9.37
N ASN A 182 4.52 -6.63 -9.42
CA ASN A 182 3.34 -5.96 -9.98
C ASN A 182 2.00 -6.53 -9.46
N GLY A 183 1.94 -6.87 -8.16
CA GLY A 183 0.76 -7.43 -7.53
C GLY A 183 0.59 -8.96 -7.65
N THR A 184 1.39 -9.63 -8.49
CA THR A 184 1.33 -11.10 -8.65
C THR A 184 2.34 -11.78 -7.74
N VAL A 185 1.91 -12.72 -6.90
CA VAL A 185 2.79 -13.51 -6.04
C VAL A 185 3.58 -14.51 -6.87
N ILE A 186 4.91 -14.38 -6.85
CA ILE A 186 5.83 -15.21 -7.63
C ILE A 186 6.54 -16.28 -6.80
N GLY A 187 6.41 -16.26 -5.48
CA GLY A 187 7.04 -17.25 -4.62
C GLY A 187 7.08 -16.83 -3.16
N THR A 188 7.84 -17.62 -2.37
CA THR A 188 8.08 -17.39 -0.95
C THR A 188 9.56 -17.22 -0.69
N ALA A 189 9.93 -16.21 0.10
CA ALA A 189 11.31 -15.95 0.45
C ALA A 189 11.89 -17.07 1.31
N THR A 190 13.10 -17.49 1.00
CA THR A 190 13.89 -18.44 1.78
C THR A 190 15.08 -17.77 2.48
N ASP A 191 15.35 -16.51 2.14
CA ASP A 191 16.45 -15.71 2.66
C ASP A 191 16.01 -14.27 2.95
N THR A 192 16.82 -13.52 3.70
CA THR A 192 16.65 -12.08 3.97
C THR A 192 17.09 -11.20 2.79
N CYS A 193 17.89 -11.74 1.89
CA CYS A 193 18.30 -11.11 0.64
C CYS A 193 17.74 -11.89 -0.54
N VAL A 194 16.87 -11.22 -1.29
CA VAL A 194 16.16 -11.80 -2.43
C VAL A 194 16.63 -11.11 -3.70
N GLU A 195 16.93 -11.88 -4.75
CA GLU A 195 17.24 -11.35 -6.08
C GLU A 195 16.31 -11.94 -7.11
N ILE A 196 15.75 -11.10 -7.97
CA ILE A 196 14.93 -11.49 -9.10
C ILE A 196 15.71 -11.21 -10.38
N VAL A 197 15.75 -12.18 -11.27
CA VAL A 197 16.48 -12.12 -12.55
C VAL A 197 15.48 -12.12 -13.70
N ALA A 198 15.53 -11.10 -14.54
CA ALA A 198 14.73 -11.02 -15.76
C ALA A 198 15.58 -10.88 -17.00
N ARG A 199 15.14 -11.53 -18.09
CA ARG A 199 15.72 -11.45 -19.42
C ARG A 199 14.58 -11.28 -20.43
N ASP A 200 14.73 -10.37 -21.39
CA ASP A 200 13.74 -10.08 -22.43
C ASP A 200 12.31 -9.87 -21.86
N GLY A 201 12.24 -9.20 -20.69
CA GLY A 201 10.96 -8.93 -20.03
C GLY A 201 10.29 -10.13 -19.38
N ARG A 202 11.00 -11.21 -19.14
CA ARG A 202 10.50 -12.39 -18.41
C ARG A 202 11.37 -12.70 -17.22
N ILE A 203 10.76 -13.06 -16.11
CA ILE A 203 11.50 -13.57 -14.97
C ILE A 203 12.00 -14.98 -15.34
N VAL A 204 13.32 -15.12 -15.36
CA VAL A 204 14.00 -16.38 -15.74
C VAL A 204 14.58 -17.10 -14.52
N GLY A 205 14.64 -16.45 -13.36
CA GLY A 205 15.12 -17.05 -12.13
C GLY A 205 15.03 -16.09 -10.95
N ALA A 206 15.33 -16.61 -9.77
CA ALA A 206 15.48 -15.85 -8.55
C ALA A 206 16.48 -16.52 -7.62
N ARG A 207 17.02 -15.75 -6.66
CA ARG A 207 17.86 -16.25 -5.55
C ARG A 207 17.17 -15.88 -4.25
N GLY A 208 17.18 -16.76 -3.27
CA GLY A 208 16.51 -16.55 -1.98
C GLY A 208 14.97 -16.59 -2.07
N ILE A 209 14.42 -17.19 -3.12
CA ILE A 209 12.97 -17.39 -3.31
C ILE A 209 12.69 -18.82 -3.76
N ASP A 210 11.74 -19.46 -3.13
CA ASP A 210 11.06 -20.64 -3.66
C ASP A 210 9.98 -20.19 -4.65
N LEU A 211 10.26 -20.35 -5.95
CA LEU A 211 9.43 -19.79 -7.02
C LEU A 211 8.14 -20.58 -7.23
N LYS A 212 7.03 -19.88 -7.35
CA LYS A 212 5.72 -20.41 -7.73
C LYS A 212 5.52 -20.26 -9.23
N MET A 213 5.71 -21.35 -9.99
CA MET A 213 5.65 -21.35 -11.47
C MET A 213 4.34 -20.77 -12.01
N HIS A 214 3.19 -21.14 -11.43
CA HIS A 214 1.90 -20.58 -11.80
C HIS A 214 1.81 -19.05 -11.66
N GLY A 215 2.49 -18.47 -10.65
CA GLY A 215 2.58 -17.02 -10.49
C GLY A 215 3.39 -16.38 -11.62
N LEU A 216 4.48 -17.03 -12.05
CA LEU A 216 5.31 -16.52 -13.16
C LEU A 216 4.58 -16.58 -14.51
N GLU A 217 3.76 -17.60 -14.74
CA GLU A 217 2.95 -17.74 -15.94
C GLU A 217 1.87 -16.65 -16.09
N LYS A 218 1.38 -16.12 -14.96
CA LYS A 218 0.39 -15.03 -14.92
C LYS A 218 1.01 -13.64 -15.18
N LEU A 219 2.34 -13.51 -15.06
CA LEU A 219 2.99 -12.23 -15.25
C LEU A 219 3.12 -11.91 -16.76
N PRO A 220 2.63 -10.75 -17.20
CA PRO A 220 2.94 -10.22 -18.52
C PRO A 220 4.42 -9.83 -18.60
N HIS A 221 4.81 -9.15 -19.66
CA HIS A 221 6.15 -8.57 -19.78
C HIS A 221 6.51 -7.71 -18.57
N VAL A 222 7.64 -8.00 -17.91
CA VAL A 222 8.11 -7.34 -16.69
C VAL A 222 9.45 -6.65 -16.94
N ASP A 223 9.47 -5.32 -16.81
CA ASP A 223 10.73 -4.58 -16.71
C ASP A 223 11.08 -4.36 -15.24
N LEU A 224 12.10 -5.09 -14.74
CA LEU A 224 12.52 -5.01 -13.35
C LEU A 224 13.02 -3.61 -12.94
N ARG A 225 13.36 -2.73 -13.87
CA ARG A 225 13.74 -1.35 -13.57
C ARG A 225 12.57 -0.55 -13.00
N TYR A 226 11.35 -0.86 -13.43
CA TYR A 226 10.13 -0.15 -13.07
C TYR A 226 9.12 -1.00 -12.29
N ALA A 227 9.33 -2.32 -12.22
CA ALA A 227 8.42 -3.23 -11.54
C ALA A 227 8.26 -2.87 -10.05
N ILE A 228 7.03 -3.02 -9.55
CA ILE A 228 6.73 -2.87 -8.14
C ILE A 228 7.00 -4.21 -7.47
N LEU A 229 8.00 -4.25 -6.60
CA LEU A 229 8.37 -5.44 -5.82
C LEU A 229 7.89 -5.27 -4.39
N ARG A 230 7.29 -6.31 -3.81
CA ARG A 230 6.84 -6.33 -2.42
C ARG A 230 7.14 -7.65 -1.75
N SER A 231 7.33 -7.60 -0.43
CA SER A 231 7.48 -8.78 0.42
C SER A 231 6.53 -8.74 1.61
N GLY A 232 5.99 -9.89 1.98
CA GLY A 232 5.10 -10.05 3.12
C GLY A 232 3.66 -9.64 2.87
N SER A 233 2.90 -9.48 3.96
CA SER A 233 1.51 -9.02 3.91
C SER A 233 1.43 -7.52 3.70
N VAL A 234 0.32 -7.08 3.15
CA VAL A 234 0.01 -5.66 2.91
C VAL A 234 -0.03 -4.86 4.21
N ARG A 235 -0.49 -5.47 5.31
CA ARG A 235 -0.62 -4.86 6.63
C ARG A 235 -0.30 -5.90 7.69
N ARG A 236 0.92 -5.87 8.22
CA ARG A 236 1.39 -6.82 9.26
C ARG A 236 0.67 -6.62 10.60
N THR A 237 0.17 -5.42 10.85
CA THR A 237 -0.49 -4.98 12.07
C THR A 237 -2.02 -4.98 11.97
N ALA A 238 -2.60 -5.71 11.00
CA ALA A 238 -4.03 -5.69 10.69
C ALA A 238 -4.97 -5.98 11.89
N GLY A 239 -4.50 -6.62 12.95
CA GLY A 239 -5.30 -6.89 14.16
C GLY A 239 -5.22 -5.81 15.25
N MET A 240 -4.37 -4.79 15.11
CA MET A 240 -4.15 -3.79 16.16
C MET A 240 -5.29 -2.77 16.28
N LEU A 241 -5.92 -2.43 15.17
CA LEU A 241 -7.06 -1.52 15.14
C LEU A 241 -8.32 -2.24 14.67
N LYS A 242 -9.47 -1.83 15.23
CA LYS A 242 -10.75 -2.33 14.73
C LYS A 242 -11.10 -1.66 13.40
N PRO A 243 -11.54 -2.44 12.40
CA PRO A 243 -11.99 -1.88 11.13
C PRO A 243 -13.10 -0.86 11.31
N ARG A 244 -12.96 0.32 10.71
CA ARG A 244 -14.05 1.30 10.61
C ARG A 244 -14.80 1.08 9.31
N LEU A 245 -15.84 0.26 9.38
CA LEU A 245 -16.66 -0.05 8.22
C LEU A 245 -17.42 1.19 7.76
N GLY A 246 -17.36 1.49 6.47
CA GLY A 246 -18.17 2.52 5.85
C GLY A 246 -19.65 2.10 5.79
N SER A 247 -20.55 3.06 5.94
CA SER A 247 -21.97 2.82 5.63
C SER A 247 -22.11 2.53 4.14
N ILE A 248 -23.02 1.59 3.80
CA ILE A 248 -23.30 1.24 2.40
C ILE A 248 -23.60 2.53 1.63
N ARG A 249 -22.85 2.78 0.56
CA ARG A 249 -23.16 3.88 -0.35
C ARG A 249 -24.52 3.62 -1.00
N LYS A 250 -25.55 4.30 -0.49
CA LYS A 250 -26.87 4.29 -1.14
C LYS A 250 -26.72 4.98 -2.48
N SER A 251 -26.76 4.17 -3.54
CA SER A 251 -26.87 4.62 -4.93
C SER A 251 -25.75 5.56 -5.40
N GLY A 252 -24.68 5.00 -5.86
CA GLY A 252 -23.96 5.60 -6.98
C GLY A 252 -24.82 5.49 -8.25
N ASN A 253 -24.47 6.21 -9.30
CA ASN A 253 -25.18 6.29 -10.59
C ASN A 253 -25.22 4.97 -11.39
N GLY A 254 -25.31 3.81 -10.73
CA GLY A 254 -25.25 2.49 -11.36
C GLY A 254 -23.89 2.15 -11.98
N ARG A 255 -22.85 2.88 -11.62
CA ARG A 255 -21.48 2.61 -12.12
C ARG A 255 -20.90 1.42 -11.37
N PHE A 256 -20.23 0.55 -12.10
CA PHE A 256 -19.44 -0.52 -11.53
C PHE A 256 -17.98 -0.42 -11.99
N ALA A 257 -17.09 -1.07 -11.25
CA ALA A 257 -15.69 -1.24 -11.63
C ALA A 257 -15.30 -2.72 -11.58
N ILE A 258 -14.23 -3.08 -12.30
CA ILE A 258 -13.67 -4.42 -12.28
C ILE A 258 -12.24 -4.31 -11.76
N ILE A 259 -11.93 -5.08 -10.71
CA ILE A 259 -10.59 -5.21 -10.13
C ILE A 259 -10.08 -6.62 -10.43
N ASP A 260 -9.04 -6.69 -11.24
CA ASP A 260 -8.39 -7.93 -11.66
C ASP A 260 -6.89 -7.78 -11.42
N HIS A 261 -6.34 -8.49 -10.42
CA HIS A 261 -4.94 -8.45 -9.98
C HIS A 261 -4.40 -7.06 -9.54
N ALA A 262 -5.28 -6.06 -9.38
CA ALA A 262 -4.94 -4.68 -9.01
C ALA A 262 -5.63 -4.26 -7.70
N ALA A 263 -5.71 -5.16 -6.72
CA ALA A 263 -6.45 -4.93 -5.47
C ALA A 263 -5.93 -3.73 -4.68
N GLU A 264 -4.66 -3.40 -4.81
CA GLU A 264 -4.02 -2.24 -4.18
C GLU A 264 -4.48 -0.89 -4.73
N ASP A 265 -5.04 -0.88 -5.94
CA ASP A 265 -5.61 0.29 -6.59
C ASP A 265 -7.13 0.42 -6.35
N SER A 266 -7.68 -0.36 -5.41
CA SER A 266 -9.12 -0.42 -5.13
C SER A 266 -9.75 0.93 -4.83
N PHE A 267 -9.05 1.83 -4.13
CA PHE A 267 -9.55 3.18 -3.84
C PHE A 267 -9.80 3.99 -5.11
N GLU A 268 -8.86 3.95 -6.05
CA GLU A 268 -8.93 4.71 -7.29
C GLU A 268 -9.93 4.08 -8.26
N ILE A 269 -9.85 2.77 -8.44
CA ILE A 269 -10.71 2.03 -9.37
C ILE A 269 -12.18 2.13 -8.94
N ALA A 270 -12.44 2.09 -7.62
CA ALA A 270 -13.79 2.09 -7.07
C ALA A 270 -14.30 3.49 -6.66
N SER A 271 -13.55 4.58 -6.90
CA SER A 271 -13.89 5.92 -6.40
C SER A 271 -15.34 6.33 -6.67
N ASP A 272 -15.85 6.05 -7.87
CA ASP A 272 -17.19 6.38 -8.33
C ASP A 272 -18.10 5.17 -8.50
N ALA A 273 -17.64 3.98 -8.07
CA ALA A 273 -18.41 2.75 -8.26
C ALA A 273 -19.49 2.57 -7.17
N SER A 274 -20.64 2.04 -7.57
CA SER A 274 -21.72 1.59 -6.68
C SER A 274 -21.46 0.19 -6.16
N PHE A 275 -20.74 -0.62 -6.92
CA PHE A 275 -20.25 -1.95 -6.58
C PHE A 275 -19.05 -2.30 -7.43
N VAL A 276 -18.32 -3.33 -7.03
CA VAL A 276 -17.09 -3.78 -7.71
C VAL A 276 -17.15 -5.28 -7.99
N ILE A 277 -16.70 -5.67 -9.18
CA ILE A 277 -16.47 -7.09 -9.52
C ILE A 277 -14.97 -7.35 -9.32
N THR A 278 -14.63 -8.34 -8.50
CA THR A 278 -13.25 -8.77 -8.26
C THR A 278 -12.99 -10.15 -8.86
N ILE A 279 -11.78 -10.37 -9.38
CA ILE A 279 -11.39 -11.62 -10.03
C ILE A 279 -10.15 -12.17 -9.32
N GLY A 280 -10.27 -13.39 -8.81
CA GLY A 280 -9.24 -14.11 -8.05
C GLY A 280 -9.38 -13.97 -6.54
N ASP A 281 -8.86 -14.97 -5.80
CA ASP A 281 -9.00 -15.11 -4.35
C ASP A 281 -8.31 -13.98 -3.61
N ASP A 282 -7.00 -13.79 -3.83
CA ASP A 282 -6.20 -12.74 -3.19
C ASP A 282 -6.72 -11.33 -3.54
N THR A 283 -7.14 -11.13 -4.80
CA THR A 283 -7.73 -9.86 -5.25
C THR A 283 -9.02 -9.57 -4.51
N THR A 284 -9.89 -10.56 -4.39
CA THR A 284 -11.18 -10.42 -3.69
C THR A 284 -10.98 -10.15 -2.20
N ALA A 285 -10.02 -10.83 -1.57
CA ALA A 285 -9.72 -10.64 -0.15
C ALA A 285 -9.19 -9.23 0.13
N ILE A 286 -8.20 -8.77 -0.62
CA ILE A 286 -7.56 -7.46 -0.40
C ILE A 286 -8.52 -6.32 -0.78
N ALA A 287 -9.16 -6.41 -1.95
CA ALA A 287 -10.11 -5.39 -2.38
C ALA A 287 -11.34 -5.32 -1.46
N GLY A 288 -11.86 -6.48 -1.01
CA GLY A 288 -12.96 -6.55 -0.07
C GLY A 288 -12.65 -5.86 1.26
N ASP A 289 -11.47 -6.10 1.82
CA ASP A 289 -11.01 -5.43 3.02
C ASP A 289 -10.92 -3.90 2.83
N VAL A 290 -10.35 -3.43 1.74
CA VAL A 290 -10.28 -2.00 1.40
C VAL A 290 -11.68 -1.40 1.22
N LEU A 291 -12.52 -2.03 0.39
CA LEU A 291 -13.83 -1.51 0.01
C LEU A 291 -14.86 -1.54 1.15
N SER A 292 -14.64 -2.39 2.17
CA SER A 292 -15.46 -2.40 3.38
C SER A 292 -15.41 -1.06 4.12
N ARG A 293 -14.28 -0.33 4.09
CA ARG A 293 -14.15 1.02 4.68
C ARG A 293 -14.88 2.08 3.84
N LEU A 294 -15.09 1.81 2.56
CA LEU A 294 -15.80 2.70 1.65
C LEU A 294 -17.29 2.38 1.56
N GLY A 295 -17.75 1.28 2.15
CA GLY A 295 -19.15 0.82 2.05
C GLY A 295 -19.54 0.43 0.62
N ILE A 296 -18.59 -0.06 -0.19
CA ILE A 296 -18.82 -0.45 -1.59
C ILE A 296 -18.89 -1.96 -1.68
N PRO A 297 -20.06 -2.55 -1.99
CA PRO A 297 -20.22 -4.01 -2.06
C PRO A 297 -19.42 -4.63 -3.22
N VAL A 298 -18.99 -5.88 -3.00
CA VAL A 298 -18.13 -6.63 -3.91
C VAL A 298 -18.87 -7.86 -4.45
N LEU A 299 -18.74 -8.10 -5.76
CA LEU A 299 -19.04 -9.38 -6.40
C LEU A 299 -17.71 -10.08 -6.71
N GLY A 300 -17.28 -10.99 -5.84
CA GLY A 300 -16.03 -11.73 -5.99
C GLY A 300 -16.21 -13.01 -6.83
N ILE A 301 -15.34 -13.20 -7.82
CA ILE A 301 -15.24 -14.45 -8.61
C ILE A 301 -13.96 -15.13 -8.14
N VAL A 302 -14.10 -16.29 -7.46
CA VAL A 302 -13.00 -16.99 -6.80
C VAL A 302 -13.04 -18.48 -7.16
N ASP A 303 -11.90 -19.15 -7.18
CA ASP A 303 -11.79 -20.58 -7.49
C ASP A 303 -11.15 -21.41 -6.38
N GLY A 304 -10.71 -20.76 -5.31
CA GLY A 304 -10.03 -21.37 -4.18
C GLY A 304 -10.93 -21.96 -3.10
N ASP A 305 -10.30 -22.39 -2.03
CA ASP A 305 -10.98 -22.96 -0.87
C ASP A 305 -11.57 -21.83 0.00
N LEU A 306 -12.89 -21.66 -0.06
CA LEU A 306 -13.62 -20.64 0.69
C LEU A 306 -13.49 -20.80 2.21
N ASP A 307 -13.19 -21.99 2.70
CA ASP A 307 -13.02 -22.24 4.13
C ASP A 307 -11.80 -21.50 4.70
N GLY A 308 -10.77 -21.24 3.87
CA GLY A 308 -9.61 -20.43 4.23
C GLY A 308 -9.82 -18.92 4.04
N ILE A 309 -10.67 -18.50 3.09
CA ILE A 309 -10.91 -17.08 2.76
C ILE A 309 -12.00 -16.48 3.67
N CYS A 310 -13.06 -17.24 3.98
CA CYS A 310 -14.17 -16.74 4.78
C CYS A 310 -13.86 -16.56 6.28
N SER A 311 -12.85 -17.23 6.82
CA SER A 311 -12.47 -17.14 8.24
C SER A 311 -11.65 -15.87 8.54
N GLY A 312 -12.18 -14.69 8.26
CA GLY A 312 -11.52 -13.41 8.54
C GLY A 312 -11.71 -12.36 7.44
N LEU A 313 -12.43 -12.70 6.38
CA LEU A 313 -12.71 -11.76 5.29
C LEU A 313 -13.73 -10.72 5.75
N VAL A 314 -13.32 -9.47 5.82
CA VAL A 314 -14.23 -8.35 6.05
C VAL A 314 -14.75 -7.88 4.70
N LEU A 315 -16.01 -8.20 4.42
CA LEU A 315 -16.70 -7.74 3.21
C LEU A 315 -17.80 -6.74 3.57
N PRO A 316 -18.03 -5.74 2.72
CA PRO A 316 -19.19 -4.86 2.87
C PRO A 316 -20.49 -5.67 2.86
N GLU A 317 -21.49 -5.20 3.62
CA GLU A 317 -22.84 -5.76 3.57
C GLU A 317 -23.38 -5.77 2.12
N GLY A 318 -24.09 -6.84 1.75
CA GLY A 318 -24.62 -7.01 0.40
C GLY A 318 -23.61 -7.52 -0.63
N SER A 319 -22.35 -7.77 -0.24
CA SER A 319 -21.37 -8.41 -1.12
C SER A 319 -21.76 -9.86 -1.44
N VAL A 320 -21.30 -10.33 -2.60
CA VAL A 320 -21.56 -11.68 -3.09
C VAL A 320 -20.25 -12.34 -3.50
N ILE A 321 -20.01 -13.57 -3.09
CA ILE A 321 -18.89 -14.39 -3.54
C ILE A 321 -19.44 -15.53 -4.41
N VAL A 322 -18.96 -15.60 -5.62
CA VAL A 322 -19.24 -16.69 -6.57
C VAL A 322 -18.02 -17.57 -6.65
N ARG A 323 -18.11 -18.75 -6.04
CA ARG A 323 -17.07 -19.75 -6.14
C ARG A 323 -17.26 -20.56 -7.42
N VAL A 324 -16.22 -20.68 -8.20
CA VAL A 324 -16.17 -21.48 -9.42
C VAL A 324 -15.21 -22.66 -9.30
N ARG A 325 -15.26 -23.61 -10.21
CA ARG A 325 -14.30 -24.72 -10.26
C ARG A 325 -12.88 -24.18 -10.47
N ALA A 326 -11.89 -24.81 -9.83
CA ALA A 326 -10.48 -24.41 -9.86
C ALA A 326 -9.96 -24.10 -11.27
N GLY A 327 -9.23 -22.99 -11.44
CA GLY A 327 -8.65 -22.50 -12.70
C GLY A 327 -9.66 -21.87 -13.67
N ASN A 328 -10.88 -21.51 -13.21
CA ASN A 328 -11.89 -20.88 -14.05
C ASN A 328 -12.18 -19.41 -13.72
N ASP A 329 -11.73 -18.89 -12.60
CA ASP A 329 -11.91 -17.48 -12.20
C ASP A 329 -11.37 -16.51 -13.25
N ASP A 330 -10.13 -16.69 -13.71
CA ASP A 330 -9.49 -15.87 -14.75
C ASP A 330 -10.23 -15.95 -16.10
N LYS A 331 -10.71 -17.15 -16.48
CA LYS A 331 -11.43 -17.34 -17.76
C LYS A 331 -12.78 -16.64 -17.72
N ILE A 332 -13.50 -16.79 -16.62
CA ILE A 332 -14.79 -16.13 -16.39
C ILE A 332 -14.57 -14.63 -16.29
N GLY A 333 -13.54 -14.18 -15.56
CA GLY A 333 -13.18 -12.78 -15.44
C GLY A 333 -12.91 -12.11 -16.78
N LYS A 334 -12.14 -12.75 -17.67
CA LYS A 334 -11.90 -12.27 -19.05
C LYS A 334 -13.19 -12.14 -19.84
N ALA A 335 -14.08 -13.14 -19.74
CA ALA A 335 -15.36 -13.11 -20.44
C ALA A 335 -16.27 -11.98 -19.88
N ILE A 336 -16.33 -11.80 -18.57
CA ILE A 336 -17.10 -10.70 -17.93
C ILE A 336 -16.56 -9.34 -18.38
N LYS A 337 -15.25 -9.13 -18.43
CA LYS A 337 -14.66 -7.89 -18.94
C LYS A 337 -15.12 -7.59 -20.37
N SER A 338 -15.01 -8.56 -21.26
CA SER A 338 -15.40 -8.42 -22.68
C SER A 338 -16.91 -8.11 -22.83
N ILE A 339 -17.76 -8.80 -22.08
CA ILE A 339 -19.21 -8.56 -22.12
C ILE A 339 -19.54 -7.19 -21.56
N SER A 340 -18.84 -6.75 -20.52
CA SER A 340 -19.07 -5.47 -19.84
C SER A 340 -18.76 -4.24 -20.71
N GLU A 341 -17.99 -4.39 -21.78
CA GLU A 341 -17.77 -3.34 -22.77
C GLU A 341 -19.08 -2.94 -23.48
N ASN A 342 -19.96 -3.92 -23.74
CA ASN A 342 -21.21 -3.73 -24.47
C ASN A 342 -22.47 -3.80 -23.59
N ARG A 343 -22.40 -4.54 -22.47
CA ARG A 343 -23.51 -4.70 -21.53
C ARG A 343 -23.04 -4.33 -20.12
N ARG A 344 -23.36 -3.13 -19.68
CA ARG A 344 -22.99 -2.61 -18.37
C ARG A 344 -24.04 -2.91 -17.33
N PRO A 345 -23.75 -3.76 -16.31
CA PRO A 345 -24.71 -4.02 -15.25
C PRO A 345 -24.96 -2.74 -14.40
N SER A 346 -26.21 -2.46 -14.12
CA SER A 346 -26.65 -1.30 -13.33
C SER A 346 -26.73 -1.62 -11.83
N SER A 347 -26.71 -2.89 -11.47
CA SER A 347 -26.77 -3.39 -10.10
C SER A 347 -25.90 -4.62 -9.90
N LEU A 348 -25.61 -4.91 -8.63
CA LEU A 348 -24.85 -6.11 -8.25
C LEU A 348 -25.61 -7.40 -8.62
N ASP A 349 -26.95 -7.40 -8.52
CA ASP A 349 -27.76 -8.56 -8.91
C ASP A 349 -27.73 -8.80 -10.42
N GLU A 350 -27.77 -7.75 -11.24
CA GLU A 350 -27.59 -7.88 -12.68
C GLU A 350 -26.18 -8.36 -13.04
N ALA A 351 -25.16 -7.90 -12.32
CA ALA A 351 -23.80 -8.40 -12.48
C ALA A 351 -23.68 -9.88 -12.08
N LEU A 352 -24.36 -10.30 -11.01
CA LEU A 352 -24.41 -11.69 -10.59
C LEU A 352 -25.07 -12.57 -11.67
N ASP A 353 -26.14 -12.10 -12.29
CA ASP A 353 -26.81 -12.84 -13.38
C ASP A 353 -25.89 -12.96 -14.61
N MET A 354 -25.13 -11.90 -14.95
CA MET A 354 -24.10 -11.98 -15.99
C MET A 354 -23.03 -13.03 -15.67
N VAL A 355 -22.57 -13.08 -14.40
CA VAL A 355 -21.60 -14.09 -13.97
C VAL A 355 -22.21 -15.50 -14.05
N ARG A 356 -23.47 -15.68 -13.69
CA ARG A 356 -24.18 -16.96 -13.82
C ARG A 356 -24.30 -17.43 -15.27
N ASP A 357 -24.65 -16.51 -16.18
CA ASP A 357 -24.76 -16.81 -17.62
C ASP A 357 -23.41 -17.27 -18.19
N VAL A 358 -22.33 -16.58 -17.82
CA VAL A 358 -20.96 -16.89 -18.30
C VAL A 358 -20.40 -18.16 -17.66
N ALA A 359 -20.58 -18.31 -16.36
CA ALA A 359 -19.98 -19.41 -15.59
C ALA A 359 -20.72 -20.74 -15.79
N GLY A 360 -22.06 -20.71 -15.89
CA GLY A 360 -22.91 -21.88 -16.10
C GLY A 360 -22.68 -22.98 -15.04
N ASP A 361 -22.43 -24.19 -15.48
CA ASP A 361 -22.18 -25.38 -14.63
C ASP A 361 -20.83 -25.33 -13.87
N ARG A 362 -20.00 -24.33 -14.13
CA ARG A 362 -18.71 -24.12 -13.40
C ARG A 362 -18.91 -23.51 -12.03
N ILE A 363 -20.10 -22.98 -11.70
CA ILE A 363 -20.38 -22.45 -10.35
C ILE A 363 -20.47 -23.60 -9.36
N VAL A 364 -19.73 -23.47 -8.26
CA VAL A 364 -19.74 -24.40 -7.13
C VAL A 364 -20.70 -23.90 -6.05
N SER A 365 -20.62 -22.60 -5.70
CA SER A 365 -21.49 -21.97 -4.71
C SER A 365 -21.58 -20.47 -4.90
N VAL A 366 -22.65 -19.89 -4.34
CA VAL A 366 -22.87 -18.43 -4.28
C VAL A 366 -23.18 -18.10 -2.82
N ILE A 367 -22.38 -17.22 -2.22
CA ILE A 367 -22.50 -16.82 -0.81
C ILE A 367 -22.77 -15.30 -0.79
N ARG A 368 -23.76 -14.87 -0.01
CA ARG A 368 -24.00 -13.44 0.27
C ARG A 368 -23.46 -13.09 1.65
N SER A 369 -22.82 -11.94 1.75
CA SER A 369 -22.33 -11.41 3.01
C SER A 369 -23.46 -10.65 3.74
N ASP A 370 -23.71 -11.04 4.98
CA ASP A 370 -24.66 -10.37 5.87
C ASP A 370 -24.04 -9.16 6.61
N GLY A 371 -22.78 -8.79 6.26
CA GLY A 371 -22.10 -7.65 6.86
C GLY A 371 -21.63 -7.86 8.32
N ARG A 372 -21.37 -9.10 8.74
CA ARG A 372 -20.90 -9.45 10.10
C ARG A 372 -19.41 -9.77 10.13
#